data_312630b9664aa60ea03361ad72851e20
#
_entry.id   312630b9664aa60ea03361ad72851e20
#
_cell.length_a   1.000
_cell.length_b   1.000
_cell.length_c   1.000
_cell.angle_alpha   90.00
_cell.angle_beta   90.00
_cell.angle_gamma   90.00
#
_symmetry.space_group_name_H-M   'P 1'
#
loop_
_entity.id
_entity.type
_entity.pdbx_description
1 polymer ?
#
loop_
_entity_poly.entity_id
_entity_poly.type
_entity_poly.pdbx_seq_one_letter_code
_entity_poly.pdbx_strand_id
1 'polypeptide(L)'
;NSISINIYSNRDLLSEQKVDPDSRFYVTPNREGNHLNYEIRNLPKFSFRHGQSDLFPTGSTKKRWYNTINWNYGLNFNDQTKTYYESVQNDSLQYIWDESNLKTRKNSVWIHNSRINAPQKIFKYIALNPSLNLKSAWVNRYKTGEFIDSTRTFKEIEQNNYAFRTTGSFSLSSNTQIYG
;
A
#
# COMPACT_ATOMS: atom_id res chain seq x y z
N ASN A 1 -18.45 10.23 7.62
CA ASN A 1 -17.30 10.45 6.73
C ASN A 1 -16.13 10.97 7.55
N SER A 2 -14.92 10.49 7.24
CA SER A 2 -13.69 11.02 7.83
C SER A 2 -12.64 11.21 6.75
N ILE A 3 -11.84 12.26 6.93
CA ILE A 3 -10.71 12.58 6.06
C ILE A 3 -9.50 12.76 6.98
N SER A 4 -8.38 12.17 6.62
CA SER A 4 -7.11 12.44 7.29
C SER A 4 -6.00 12.67 6.27
N ILE A 5 -5.14 13.64 6.59
CA ILE A 5 -3.95 13.97 5.80
C ILE A 5 -2.76 13.95 6.74
N ASN A 6 -1.73 13.19 6.39
CA ASN A 6 -0.51 13.12 7.15
C ASN A 6 0.68 13.43 6.24
N ILE A 7 1.63 14.17 6.80
CA ILE A 7 2.90 14.50 6.17
C ILE A 7 3.98 14.01 7.12
N TYR A 8 4.93 13.27 6.59
CA TYR A 8 5.95 12.65 7.41
C TYR A 8 7.25 12.58 6.62
N SER A 9 8.35 12.92 7.29
CA SER A 9 9.71 12.79 6.77
C SER A 9 10.59 12.13 7.83
N ASN A 10 11.36 11.15 7.43
CA ASN A 10 12.37 10.51 8.25
C ASN A 10 13.69 10.54 7.52
N ARG A 11 14.74 10.98 8.22
CA ARG A 11 16.12 10.99 7.74
C ARG A 11 16.98 10.11 8.63
N ASP A 12 17.74 9.26 8.00
CA ASP A 12 18.81 8.51 8.64
C ASP A 12 20.15 9.09 8.20
N LEU A 13 20.96 9.49 9.18
CA LEU A 13 22.25 10.11 8.95
C LEU A 13 23.34 9.19 9.46
N LEU A 14 24.29 8.87 8.60
CA LEU A 14 25.52 8.18 9.01
C LEU A 14 26.46 9.20 9.67
N SER A 15 26.88 8.91 10.89
CA SER A 15 27.95 9.69 11.54
C SER A 15 29.31 9.09 11.18
N GLU A 16 30.32 9.94 11.02
CA GLU A 16 31.70 9.52 10.70
C GLU A 16 32.27 8.49 11.67
N GLN A 17 31.87 8.56 12.94
CA GLN A 17 32.35 7.66 13.99
C GLN A 17 31.86 6.21 13.90
N LYS A 18 30.92 5.93 13.03
CA LYS A 18 30.34 4.58 12.88
C LYS A 18 30.90 3.78 11.71
N VAL A 19 31.80 4.35 10.94
CA VAL A 19 32.38 3.68 9.77
C VAL A 19 33.71 3.07 10.18
N ASP A 20 33.69 1.76 10.45
CA ASP A 20 34.87 0.96 10.61
C ASP A 20 35.61 0.90 9.26
N PRO A 21 36.86 1.37 9.16
CA PRO A 21 37.66 1.32 7.94
C PRO A 21 37.85 -0.11 7.40
N ASP A 22 37.75 -1.11 8.26
CA ASP A 22 37.81 -2.53 7.88
C ASP A 22 36.44 -3.11 7.49
N SER A 23 35.38 -2.34 7.67
CA SER A 23 34.05 -2.78 7.26
C SER A 23 33.91 -2.71 5.73
N ARG A 24 33.08 -3.59 5.17
CA ARG A 24 32.73 -3.59 3.73
C ARG A 24 32.02 -2.31 3.26
N PHE A 25 31.72 -1.42 4.18
CA PHE A 25 31.07 -0.14 3.96
C PHE A 25 32.04 0.98 4.28
N TYR A 26 32.80 1.39 3.31
CA TYR A 26 33.73 2.50 3.44
C TYR A 26 33.08 3.80 2.96
N VAL A 27 32.95 4.77 3.86
CA VAL A 27 32.63 6.15 3.49
C VAL A 27 33.94 6.88 3.24
N THR A 28 34.07 7.51 2.08
CA THR A 28 35.30 8.23 1.70
C THR A 28 35.76 9.17 2.81
N PRO A 29 37.04 9.14 3.22
CA PRO A 29 37.56 9.81 4.43
C PRO A 29 37.59 11.35 4.38
N ASN A 30 37.13 11.97 3.29
CA ASN A 30 37.22 13.43 3.10
C ASN A 30 35.93 14.20 3.43
N ARG A 31 35.00 13.61 4.18
CA ARG A 31 33.75 14.28 4.53
C ARG A 31 33.69 14.55 6.01
N GLU A 32 33.68 15.84 6.37
CA GLU A 32 33.34 16.31 7.70
C GLU A 32 31.81 16.36 7.86
N GLY A 33 31.31 15.83 8.97
CA GLY A 33 29.90 15.94 9.37
C GLY A 33 29.05 14.67 9.18
N ASN A 34 27.75 14.82 9.34
CA ASN A 34 26.78 13.74 9.20
C ASN A 34 26.34 13.60 7.73
N HIS A 35 26.48 12.41 7.18
CA HIS A 35 26.09 12.11 5.80
C HIS A 35 24.71 11.46 5.75
N LEU A 36 23.94 11.84 4.74
CA LEU A 36 22.63 11.24 4.49
C LEU A 36 22.81 9.78 4.07
N ASN A 37 22.30 8.84 4.85
CA ASN A 37 22.19 7.45 4.45
C ASN A 37 20.94 7.24 3.59
N TYR A 38 19.79 7.62 4.14
CA TYR A 38 18.56 7.64 3.37
C TYR A 38 17.57 8.67 3.94
N GLU A 39 16.69 9.13 3.09
CA GLU A 39 15.55 9.96 3.48
C GLU A 39 14.28 9.35 2.93
N ILE A 40 13.28 9.20 3.77
CA ILE A 40 11.94 8.77 3.37
C ILE A 40 10.99 9.93 3.65
N ARG A 41 10.34 10.42 2.60
CA ARG A 41 9.27 11.42 2.68
C ARG A 41 7.96 10.80 2.23
N ASN A 42 6.93 10.90 3.06
CA ASN A 42 5.55 10.60 2.69
C ASN A 42 4.79 11.93 2.52
N LEU A 43 4.53 12.33 1.29
CA LEU A 43 3.98 13.63 0.94
C LEU A 43 3.02 13.53 -0.25
N PRO A 44 1.72 13.64 -0.05
CA PRO A 44 0.94 13.44 1.18
C PRO A 44 0.55 11.98 1.40
N LYS A 45 0.25 11.61 2.63
CA LYS A 45 -0.56 10.45 2.92
C LYS A 45 -1.99 10.92 3.19
N PHE A 46 -2.92 10.51 2.33
CA PHE A 46 -4.32 10.89 2.41
C PHE A 46 -5.17 9.66 2.65
N SER A 47 -6.15 9.76 3.53
CA SER A 47 -7.19 8.74 3.66
C SER A 47 -8.57 9.37 3.76
N PHE A 48 -9.49 8.76 3.06
CA PHE A 48 -10.92 9.07 3.11
C PHE A 48 -11.68 7.80 3.49
N ARG A 49 -12.63 7.93 4.39
CA ARG A 49 -13.53 6.85 4.77
C ARG A 49 -14.97 7.35 4.77
N HIS A 50 -15.79 6.71 3.96
CA HIS A 50 -17.23 6.76 4.04
C HIS A 50 -17.70 5.62 4.93
N GLY A 51 -18.38 5.95 6.04
CA GLY A 51 -18.97 4.97 6.94
C GLY A 51 -20.10 4.22 6.26
N GLN A 52 -20.62 3.20 6.95
CA GLN A 52 -21.74 2.44 6.44
C GLN A 52 -22.97 3.33 6.27
N SER A 53 -23.56 3.29 5.09
CA SER A 53 -24.81 3.98 4.75
C SER A 53 -25.68 3.09 3.87
N ASP A 54 -26.97 3.34 3.86
CA ASP A 54 -27.89 2.64 2.99
C ASP A 54 -27.64 3.04 1.53
N LEU A 55 -27.54 2.05 0.65
CA LEU A 55 -27.37 2.29 -0.80
C LEU A 55 -28.64 2.87 -1.42
N PHE A 56 -29.79 2.44 -0.90
CA PHE A 56 -31.11 2.89 -1.32
C PHE A 56 -31.89 3.40 -0.10
N PRO A 57 -31.66 4.65 0.33
CA PRO A 57 -32.36 5.21 1.49
C PRO A 57 -33.88 5.30 1.24
N THR A 58 -34.63 5.00 2.25
CA THR A 58 -36.10 5.00 2.18
C THR A 58 -36.64 6.42 2.38
N GLY A 59 -37.30 6.97 1.36
CA GLY A 59 -38.12 8.19 1.51
C GLY A 59 -39.53 7.91 2.01
N SER A 60 -39.91 6.65 2.29
CA SER A 60 -41.27 6.20 2.61
C SER A 60 -41.28 5.26 3.81
N THR A 61 -42.43 5.21 4.51
CA THR A 61 -42.63 4.36 5.69
C THR A 61 -42.56 2.86 5.44
N LYS A 62 -42.63 2.42 4.18
CA LYS A 62 -42.56 0.99 3.82
C LYS A 62 -41.14 0.60 3.41
N LYS A 63 -40.42 -0.08 4.29
CA LYS A 63 -39.11 -0.68 3.97
C LYS A 63 -39.29 -1.84 2.98
N ARG A 64 -38.53 -1.79 1.90
CA ARG A 64 -38.41 -2.87 0.94
C ARG A 64 -37.11 -3.63 1.16
N TRP A 65 -36.97 -4.85 0.62
CA TRP A 65 -35.79 -5.70 0.81
C TRP A 65 -34.47 -5.01 0.42
N TYR A 66 -34.48 -4.18 -0.63
CA TYR A 66 -33.28 -3.47 -1.09
C TYR A 66 -32.88 -2.28 -0.22
N ASN A 67 -33.76 -1.79 0.66
CA ASN A 67 -33.42 -0.73 1.60
C ASN A 67 -32.51 -1.19 2.76
N THR A 68 -32.28 -2.50 2.86
CA THR A 68 -31.31 -3.08 3.79
C THR A 68 -29.91 -3.17 3.21
N ILE A 69 -29.77 -2.91 1.89
CA ILE A 69 -28.46 -2.93 1.23
C ILE A 69 -27.67 -1.71 1.70
N ASN A 70 -26.55 -1.96 2.32
CA ASN A 70 -25.65 -0.93 2.80
C ASN A 70 -24.27 -1.08 2.15
N TRP A 71 -23.56 0.03 2.11
CA TRP A 71 -22.24 0.08 1.56
C TRP A 71 -21.31 0.93 2.41
N ASN A 72 -20.03 0.68 2.31
CA ASN A 72 -18.99 1.54 2.82
C ASN A 72 -17.85 1.63 1.81
N TYR A 73 -17.07 2.68 1.93
CA TYR A 73 -15.96 2.93 1.02
C TYR A 73 -14.77 3.54 1.77
N GLY A 74 -13.59 3.08 1.43
CA GLY A 74 -12.34 3.63 1.93
C GLY A 74 -11.36 3.87 0.79
N LEU A 75 -10.70 5.02 0.83
CA LEU A 75 -9.63 5.39 -0.07
C LEU A 75 -8.39 5.71 0.76
N ASN A 76 -7.26 5.09 0.41
CA ASN A 76 -5.97 5.45 0.97
C ASN A 76 -5.02 5.78 -0.18
N PHE A 77 -4.41 6.94 -0.10
CA PHE A 77 -3.35 7.37 -0.98
C PHE A 77 -2.07 7.54 -0.19
N ASN A 78 -0.98 7.05 -0.70
CA ASN A 78 0.35 7.24 -0.15
C ASN A 78 1.32 7.58 -1.28
N ASP A 79 1.93 8.75 -1.20
CA ASP A 79 3.02 9.15 -2.08
C ASP A 79 4.32 9.16 -1.27
N GLN A 80 5.19 8.22 -1.56
CA GLN A 80 6.45 8.02 -0.85
C GLN A 80 7.62 8.30 -1.78
N THR A 81 8.49 9.18 -1.34
CA THR A 81 9.78 9.41 -1.99
C THR A 81 10.88 8.90 -1.06
N LYS A 82 11.68 7.97 -1.55
CA LYS A 82 12.88 7.49 -0.88
C LYS A 82 14.11 7.99 -1.64
N THR A 83 14.97 8.72 -0.95
CA THR A 83 16.27 9.16 -1.45
C THR A 83 17.35 8.41 -0.70
N TYR A 84 18.27 7.79 -1.40
CA TYR A 84 19.33 6.97 -0.82
C TYR A 84 20.54 6.99 -1.72
N TYR A 85 21.71 6.73 -1.14
CA TYR A 85 22.92 6.50 -1.91
C TYR A 85 22.99 5.03 -2.33
N GLU A 86 23.28 4.80 -3.60
CA GLU A 86 23.59 3.47 -4.07
C GLU A 86 25.08 3.23 -3.89
N SER A 87 25.44 2.22 -3.12
CA SER A 87 26.83 1.84 -2.96
C SER A 87 27.35 1.18 -4.25
N VAL A 88 28.45 1.67 -4.75
CA VAL A 88 29.14 1.09 -5.90
C VAL A 88 30.36 0.32 -5.40
N GLN A 89 30.52 -0.89 -5.88
CA GLN A 89 31.70 -1.70 -5.58
C GLN A 89 32.86 -1.23 -6.48
N ASN A 90 33.98 -0.84 -5.85
CA ASN A 90 35.19 -0.49 -6.58
C ASN A 90 35.97 -1.76 -7.00
N ASP A 91 37.05 -1.57 -7.76
CA ASP A 91 37.94 -2.65 -8.24
C ASP A 91 38.57 -3.46 -7.07
N SER A 92 38.61 -2.89 -5.87
CA SER A 92 39.10 -3.56 -4.66
C SER A 92 38.00 -4.26 -3.87
N LEU A 93 36.81 -4.49 -4.47
CA LEU A 93 35.62 -5.11 -3.87
C LEU A 93 35.07 -4.35 -2.62
N GLN A 94 35.48 -3.10 -2.42
CA GLN A 94 34.95 -2.26 -1.35
C GLN A 94 33.72 -1.49 -1.84
N TYR A 95 32.74 -1.34 -0.97
CA TYR A 95 31.57 -0.51 -1.26
C TYR A 95 31.90 0.96 -0.97
N ILE A 96 31.81 1.79 -1.98
CA ILE A 96 32.02 3.22 -1.89
C ILE A 96 30.68 3.95 -1.93
N TRP A 97 30.47 4.87 -1.00
CA TRP A 97 29.38 5.80 -1.00
C TRP A 97 29.83 7.10 -1.69
N ASP A 98 29.26 7.39 -2.83
CA ASP A 98 29.56 8.61 -3.57
C ASP A 98 28.28 9.46 -3.71
N GLU A 99 28.44 10.78 -3.56
CA GLU A 99 27.32 11.73 -3.74
C GLU A 99 26.75 11.72 -5.14
N SER A 100 27.56 11.42 -6.13
CA SER A 100 27.10 11.25 -7.53
C SER A 100 26.11 10.11 -7.70
N ASN A 101 26.07 9.16 -6.74
CA ASN A 101 25.21 8.00 -6.76
C ASN A 101 23.92 8.17 -5.96
N LEU A 102 23.51 9.43 -5.73
CA LEU A 102 22.23 9.72 -5.10
C LEU A 102 21.07 9.27 -6.00
N LYS A 103 20.28 8.32 -5.52
CA LYS A 103 19.10 7.81 -6.20
C LYS A 103 17.84 8.27 -5.49
N THR A 104 16.88 8.69 -6.28
CA THR A 104 15.55 9.04 -5.78
C THR A 104 14.52 8.09 -6.37
N ARG A 105 13.77 7.42 -5.50
CA ARG A 105 12.72 6.49 -5.87
C ARG A 105 11.39 7.00 -5.38
N LYS A 106 10.47 7.26 -6.30
CA LYS A 106 9.10 7.69 -5.99
C LYS A 106 8.13 6.52 -6.16
N ASN A 107 7.27 6.32 -5.18
CA ASN A 107 6.25 5.28 -5.17
C ASN A 107 4.92 5.85 -4.71
N SER A 108 3.95 5.91 -5.62
CA SER A 108 2.60 6.41 -5.36
C SER A 108 1.62 5.25 -5.44
N VAL A 109 0.83 5.08 -4.38
CA VAL A 109 -0.13 3.99 -4.26
C VAL A 109 -1.50 4.54 -3.87
N TRP A 110 -2.53 4.16 -4.62
CA TRP A 110 -3.93 4.37 -4.29
C TRP A 110 -4.57 3.03 -3.96
N ILE A 111 -5.24 2.93 -2.83
CA ILE A 111 -5.95 1.74 -2.42
C ILE A 111 -7.41 2.10 -2.17
N HIS A 112 -8.28 1.52 -2.98
CA HIS A 112 -9.73 1.63 -2.86
C HIS A 112 -10.27 0.35 -2.22
N ASN A 113 -11.08 0.49 -1.20
CA ASN A 113 -11.80 -0.61 -0.57
C ASN A 113 -13.29 -0.27 -0.60
N SER A 114 -14.09 -1.14 -1.14
CA SER A 114 -15.54 -1.00 -1.17
C SER A 114 -16.17 -2.29 -0.65
N ARG A 115 -17.18 -2.15 0.18
CA ARG A 115 -17.94 -3.28 0.68
C ARG A 115 -19.43 -2.99 0.57
N ILE A 116 -20.17 -3.94 0.03
CA ILE A 116 -21.62 -3.94 -0.07
C ILE A 116 -22.13 -5.13 0.73
N ASN A 117 -23.09 -4.90 1.62
CA ASN A 117 -23.77 -5.95 2.38
C ASN A 117 -25.28 -5.84 2.12
N ALA A 118 -25.93 -6.98 2.02
CA ALA A 118 -27.36 -7.04 1.77
C ALA A 118 -28.06 -8.00 2.77
N PRO A 119 -28.09 -7.64 4.09
CA PRO A 119 -28.73 -8.51 5.07
C PRO A 119 -30.22 -8.68 4.79
N GLN A 120 -30.67 -9.94 4.73
CA GLN A 120 -32.04 -10.33 4.44
C GLN A 120 -32.55 -11.31 5.49
N LYS A 121 -33.83 -11.23 5.82
CA LYS A 121 -34.51 -12.25 6.63
C LYS A 121 -35.46 -13.02 5.74
N ILE A 122 -35.26 -14.35 5.66
CA ILE A 122 -36.09 -15.25 4.90
C ILE A 122 -36.90 -16.11 5.91
N PHE A 123 -38.19 -16.26 5.69
CA PHE A 123 -39.10 -17.06 6.52
C PHE A 123 -39.06 -16.74 8.00
N LYS A 124 -38.76 -15.50 8.40
CA LYS A 124 -38.65 -15.01 9.79
C LYS A 124 -37.52 -15.64 10.64
N TYR A 125 -37.05 -16.83 10.31
CA TYR A 125 -36.11 -17.64 11.11
C TYR A 125 -34.70 -17.71 10.53
N ILE A 126 -34.55 -17.41 9.25
CA ILE A 126 -33.27 -17.50 8.54
C ILE A 126 -32.81 -16.08 8.20
N ALA A 127 -31.69 -15.68 8.75
CA ALA A 127 -30.99 -14.45 8.38
C ALA A 127 -29.87 -14.79 7.39
N LEU A 128 -29.91 -14.21 6.18
CA LEU A 128 -28.87 -14.29 5.19
C LEU A 128 -28.15 -12.96 5.10
N ASN A 129 -26.83 -13.00 5.04
CA ASN A 129 -26.02 -11.81 4.90
C ASN A 129 -24.98 -11.96 3.76
N PRO A 130 -25.41 -11.80 2.50
CA PRO A 130 -24.46 -11.72 1.39
C PRO A 130 -23.64 -10.45 1.49
N SER A 131 -22.35 -10.57 1.23
CA SER A 131 -21.43 -9.43 1.17
C SER A 131 -20.47 -9.54 0.00
N LEU A 132 -20.25 -8.41 -0.68
CA LEU A 132 -19.28 -8.23 -1.74
C LEU A 132 -18.21 -7.25 -1.28
N ASN A 133 -16.96 -7.68 -1.27
CA ASN A 133 -15.83 -6.82 -0.98
C ASN A 133 -15.02 -6.64 -2.25
N LEU A 134 -14.71 -5.41 -2.59
CA LEU A 134 -13.87 -5.03 -3.72
C LEU A 134 -12.69 -4.25 -3.21
N LYS A 135 -11.49 -4.66 -3.61
CA LYS A 135 -10.26 -3.95 -3.33
C LYS A 135 -9.53 -3.68 -4.64
N SER A 136 -9.26 -2.41 -4.91
CA SER A 136 -8.48 -1.99 -6.06
C SER A 136 -7.21 -1.26 -5.60
N ALA A 137 -6.08 -1.66 -6.13
CA ALA A 137 -4.79 -1.01 -5.90
C ALA A 137 -4.26 -0.44 -7.22
N TRP A 138 -3.95 0.85 -7.22
CA TRP A 138 -3.33 1.56 -8.33
C TRP A 138 -1.95 1.99 -7.90
N VAL A 139 -0.94 1.62 -8.68
CA VAL A 139 0.47 1.86 -8.36
C VAL A 139 1.17 2.47 -9.57
N ASN A 140 2.13 3.35 -9.33
CA ASN A 140 2.96 3.91 -10.39
C ASN A 140 4.24 3.10 -10.65
N ARG A 141 4.46 2.06 -9.85
CA ARG A 141 5.62 1.19 -9.93
C ARG A 141 5.28 -0.21 -9.47
N TYR A 142 5.71 -1.21 -10.20
CA TYR A 142 5.51 -2.62 -9.85
C TYR A 142 6.66 -3.47 -10.38
N LYS A 143 6.76 -4.68 -9.89
CA LYS A 143 7.73 -5.66 -10.36
C LYS A 143 7.06 -6.72 -11.20
N THR A 144 7.65 -7.06 -12.33
CA THR A 144 7.31 -8.21 -13.16
C THR A 144 8.42 -9.24 -13.07
N GLY A 145 8.04 -10.52 -13.13
CA GLY A 145 9.01 -11.61 -13.26
C GLY A 145 9.19 -11.98 -14.74
N GLU A 146 10.42 -12.02 -15.20
CA GLU A 146 10.77 -12.60 -16.50
C GLU A 146 11.51 -13.91 -16.27
N PHE A 147 11.04 -14.96 -16.92
CA PHE A 147 11.71 -16.26 -16.86
C PHE A 147 12.84 -16.27 -17.89
N ILE A 148 14.08 -16.44 -17.42
CA ILE A 148 15.26 -16.55 -18.27
C ILE A 148 15.53 -18.04 -18.49
N ASP A 149 15.22 -18.52 -19.69
CA ASP A 149 15.29 -19.94 -20.07
C ASP A 149 16.73 -20.48 -20.03
N SER A 150 17.72 -19.66 -20.37
CA SER A 150 19.14 -20.04 -20.37
C SER A 150 19.70 -20.36 -18.99
N THR A 151 19.18 -19.74 -17.94
CA THR A 151 19.65 -19.94 -16.55
C THR A 151 18.60 -20.59 -15.67
N ARG A 152 17.39 -20.84 -16.17
CA ARG A 152 16.20 -21.34 -15.44
C ARG A 152 15.90 -20.53 -14.18
N THR A 153 16.12 -19.23 -14.24
CA THR A 153 15.91 -18.31 -13.11
C THR A 153 14.87 -17.27 -13.46
N PHE A 154 14.14 -16.78 -12.43
CA PHE A 154 13.28 -15.61 -12.58
C PHE A 154 14.08 -14.36 -12.28
N LYS A 155 14.06 -13.41 -13.22
CA LYS A 155 14.60 -12.07 -13.02
C LYS A 155 13.46 -11.11 -12.73
N GLU A 156 13.54 -10.40 -11.61
CA GLU A 156 12.61 -9.32 -11.33
C GLU A 156 12.99 -8.07 -12.13
N ILE A 157 12.04 -7.58 -12.90
CA ILE A 157 12.17 -6.34 -13.66
C ILE A 157 11.25 -5.30 -13.04
N GLU A 158 11.80 -4.17 -12.66
CA GLU A 158 11.03 -3.06 -12.14
C GLU A 158 10.43 -2.24 -13.30
N GLN A 159 9.11 -2.05 -13.25
CA GLN A 159 8.34 -1.27 -14.21
C GLN A 159 7.92 0.06 -13.58
N ASN A 160 8.21 1.17 -14.27
CA ASN A 160 7.90 2.53 -13.84
C ASN A 160 6.68 3.08 -14.60
N ASN A 161 5.62 2.32 -14.66
CA ASN A 161 4.34 2.68 -15.30
C ASN A 161 3.20 2.43 -14.35
N TYR A 162 2.07 3.07 -14.65
CA TYR A 162 0.85 2.85 -13.88
C TYR A 162 0.29 1.46 -14.14
N ALA A 163 0.00 0.76 -13.06
CA ALA A 163 -0.72 -0.49 -13.07
C ALA A 163 -1.86 -0.45 -12.06
N PHE A 164 -2.90 -1.19 -12.33
CA PHE A 164 -3.99 -1.37 -11.40
C PHE A 164 -4.35 -2.85 -11.27
N ARG A 165 -4.75 -3.24 -10.09
CA ARG A 165 -5.24 -4.58 -9.79
C ARG A 165 -6.48 -4.46 -8.95
N THR A 166 -7.57 -5.08 -9.41
CA THR A 166 -8.81 -5.20 -8.64
C THR A 166 -9.03 -6.65 -8.25
N THR A 167 -9.36 -6.87 -7.01
CA THR A 167 -9.73 -8.17 -6.46
C THR A 167 -11.09 -8.06 -5.81
N GLY A 168 -11.92 -9.08 -5.98
CA GLY A 168 -13.25 -9.18 -5.38
C GLY A 168 -13.38 -10.45 -4.57
N SER A 169 -14.12 -10.39 -3.48
CA SER A 169 -14.54 -11.57 -2.72
C SER A 169 -16.03 -11.46 -2.41
N PHE A 170 -16.74 -12.54 -2.66
CA PHE A 170 -18.12 -12.69 -2.25
C PHE A 170 -18.20 -13.65 -1.08
N SER A 171 -19.00 -13.31 -0.08
CA SER A 171 -19.29 -14.18 1.05
C SER A 171 -20.78 -14.19 1.34
N LEU A 172 -21.29 -15.34 1.73
CA LEU A 172 -22.66 -15.54 2.16
C LEU A 172 -22.63 -16.19 3.55
N SER A 173 -23.12 -15.49 4.54
CA SER A 173 -23.34 -16.08 5.87
C SER A 173 -24.83 -16.26 6.13
N SER A 174 -25.19 -17.35 6.81
CA SER A 174 -26.55 -17.63 7.25
C SER A 174 -26.58 -17.89 8.74
N ASN A 175 -27.60 -17.39 9.41
CA ASN A 175 -27.86 -17.65 10.82
C ASN A 175 -29.32 -18.05 11.00
N THR A 176 -29.54 -19.12 11.77
CA THR A 176 -30.87 -19.68 12.04
C THR A 176 -31.11 -19.71 13.54
N GLN A 177 -32.23 -19.17 13.99
CA GLN A 177 -32.67 -19.31 15.39
C GLN A 177 -33.76 -20.38 15.45
N ILE A 178 -33.44 -21.48 16.15
CA ILE A 178 -34.38 -22.55 16.43
C ILE A 178 -34.85 -22.35 17.88
N TYR A 179 -36.12 -22.11 18.06
CA TYR A 179 -36.74 -22.08 19.36
C TYR A 179 -37.33 -23.47 19.65
N GLY A 180 -36.83 -24.11 20.69
CA GLY A 180 -37.41 -25.34 21.24
C GLY A 180 -38.48 -25.02 22.29
#